data_d443f4480a10129dbb977335f7ac5c38
#
_entry.id   d443f4480a10129dbb977335f7ac5c38
#
_cell.length_a   1.000
_cell.length_b   1.000
_cell.length_c   1.000
_cell.angle_alpha   90.00
_cell.angle_beta   90.00
_cell.angle_gamma   90.00
#
_symmetry.space_group_name_H-M   'P 1'
#
loop_
_entity.id
_entity.type
_entity.pdbx_description
1 polymer ?
#
loop_
_entity_poly.entity_id
_entity_poly.type
_entity_poly.pdbx_seq_one_letter_code
_entity_poly.pdbx_strand_id
1 'polypeptide(L)'
;WEIVMGEKLILIDGHSILNRAFYGVPDLTNAEGIHTNAMYGFLNILFKFLDEEKPDYITVAFDLSAPTFRHKAFDGYKGTRKPMQPELKQQVPLMKELLKAMNITVVEQEGYEADDILGTIAKESAAKGIDVSIVSGDRDLLQLADEHIKIRIPKTKKGVTEVEDYYPSDVFNLYGVTPHEFIDVKALMGDTSDNIPGAPGIGPKTASAIIREYHSLDNVFEHLCELKPPKAKTSITENIEQIKMSRFLSEIKIDVPIDYKVEDSKAGDFFNENSYELFKKYNFKNMLKKFENTDIIAKDPECYEYFKKISDFAEVENVFNKAMDIAGGIEKIGLSIVRESELTAVGITLSDTEIYYIPVSGFVTESYLADRLSDVVSVASNRNIASANIKDYLDIFEKDKINGYPLVSEKAFIDTAIAAYLLHPSNESYDYESLGREFLSLTYPSKTELLGKLSINKAVNEAEDNLIKYACLSSYAYYKCADKITEQLKSENMYELFETIEMPLIFVLFDMQQQGISVDKKALVDYSKVLGTKILVLEKEIYEAAGEEFNINS
;
A
#
# COMPACT_ATOMS: atom_id res chain seq x y z
N TRP A 1 38.24 -19.72 2.54
CA TRP A 1 37.32 -20.22 1.51
C TRP A 1 36.17 -19.24 1.46
N GLU A 2 36.20 -18.24 0.59
CA GLU A 2 35.03 -17.49 0.18
C GLU A 2 34.14 -18.48 -0.57
N ILE A 3 32.97 -18.76 -0.02
CA ILE A 3 31.91 -19.44 -0.75
C ILE A 3 31.50 -18.44 -1.83
N VAL A 4 31.89 -18.67 -3.08
CA VAL A 4 31.33 -17.98 -4.23
C VAL A 4 29.86 -18.38 -4.24
N MET A 5 28.97 -17.56 -3.69
CA MET A 5 27.53 -17.76 -3.82
C MET A 5 27.20 -17.61 -5.31
N GLY A 6 26.54 -18.62 -5.89
CA GLY A 6 26.08 -18.56 -7.28
C GLY A 6 25.11 -17.38 -7.48
N GLU A 7 25.04 -16.87 -8.71
CA GLU A 7 24.07 -15.86 -9.09
C GLU A 7 22.63 -16.39 -8.88
N LYS A 8 21.71 -15.49 -8.52
CA LYS A 8 20.32 -15.84 -8.19
C LYS A 8 19.33 -15.11 -9.09
N LEU A 9 18.38 -15.87 -9.61
CA LEU A 9 17.26 -15.34 -10.40
C LEU A 9 15.93 -15.61 -9.70
N ILE A 10 15.12 -14.57 -9.53
CA ILE A 10 13.70 -14.72 -9.15
C ILE A 10 12.83 -14.59 -10.38
N LEU A 11 11.97 -15.59 -10.58
CA LEU A 11 10.92 -15.64 -11.59
C LEU A 11 9.55 -15.59 -10.90
N ILE A 12 8.68 -14.68 -11.33
CA ILE A 12 7.36 -14.49 -10.70
C ILE A 12 6.25 -14.70 -11.74
N ASP A 13 5.28 -15.54 -11.38
CA ASP A 13 4.01 -15.66 -12.10
C ASP A 13 3.11 -14.45 -11.76
N GLY A 14 3.05 -13.51 -12.69
CA GLY A 14 2.36 -12.23 -12.48
C GLY A 14 0.87 -12.38 -12.22
N HIS A 15 0.18 -13.22 -13.00
CA HIS A 15 -1.26 -13.41 -12.82
C HIS A 15 -1.60 -14.20 -11.56
N SER A 16 -0.85 -15.23 -11.23
CA SER A 16 -1.05 -16.02 -10.01
C SER A 16 -0.90 -15.17 -8.76
N ILE A 17 0.18 -14.37 -8.69
CA ILE A 17 0.44 -13.52 -7.52
C ILE A 17 -0.55 -12.35 -7.44
N LEU A 18 -0.91 -11.71 -8.57
CA LEU A 18 -1.94 -10.65 -8.58
C LEU A 18 -3.31 -11.17 -8.14
N ASN A 19 -3.73 -12.33 -8.67
CA ASN A 19 -4.99 -12.95 -8.29
C ASN A 19 -5.03 -13.26 -6.79
N ARG A 20 -3.95 -13.85 -6.28
CA ARG A 20 -3.82 -14.12 -4.85
C ARG A 20 -3.89 -12.86 -4.01
N ALA A 21 -3.20 -11.79 -4.42
CA ALA A 21 -3.19 -10.52 -3.73
C ALA A 21 -4.58 -9.87 -3.72
N PHE A 22 -5.31 -9.95 -4.84
CA PHE A 22 -6.66 -9.43 -4.97
C PHE A 22 -7.63 -9.99 -3.92
N TYR A 23 -7.60 -11.31 -3.69
CA TYR A 23 -8.45 -11.94 -2.68
C TYR A 23 -7.86 -11.92 -1.26
N GLY A 24 -6.58 -11.62 -1.12
CA GLY A 24 -5.87 -11.59 0.17
C GLY A 24 -5.83 -10.23 0.85
N VAL A 25 -6.05 -9.15 0.10
CA VAL A 25 -6.01 -7.76 0.59
C VAL A 25 -7.42 -7.18 0.47
N PRO A 26 -7.94 -6.51 1.51
CA PRO A 26 -9.20 -5.76 1.42
C PRO A 26 -9.18 -4.80 0.24
N ASP A 27 -10.36 -4.45 -0.28
CA ASP A 27 -10.47 -3.51 -1.39
C ASP A 27 -9.84 -2.16 -1.02
N LEU A 28 -8.94 -1.70 -1.88
CA LEU A 28 -8.23 -0.42 -1.78
C LEU A 28 -8.41 0.32 -3.11
N THR A 29 -8.72 1.60 -3.01
CA THR A 29 -8.81 2.49 -4.18
C THR A 29 -7.91 3.71 -3.98
N ASN A 30 -7.40 4.27 -5.08
CA ASN A 30 -6.75 5.57 -5.04
C ASN A 30 -7.78 6.72 -5.09
N ALA A 31 -7.33 7.97 -5.10
CA ALA A 31 -8.18 9.15 -5.15
C ALA A 31 -9.08 9.23 -6.41
N GLU A 32 -8.68 8.58 -7.50
CA GLU A 32 -9.41 8.52 -8.77
C GLU A 32 -10.42 7.34 -8.81
N GLY A 33 -10.57 6.58 -7.71
CA GLY A 33 -11.44 5.40 -7.64
C GLY A 33 -10.88 4.17 -8.35
N ILE A 34 -9.60 4.15 -8.70
CA ILE A 34 -8.93 2.99 -9.30
C ILE A 34 -8.63 1.97 -8.21
N HIS A 35 -9.06 0.72 -8.41
CA HIS A 35 -8.74 -0.38 -7.49
C HIS A 35 -7.24 -0.68 -7.51
N THR A 36 -6.62 -0.81 -6.33
CA THR A 36 -5.16 -0.96 -6.17
C THR A 36 -4.74 -2.07 -5.21
N ASN A 37 -5.71 -2.77 -4.61
CA ASN A 37 -5.46 -3.82 -3.60
C ASN A 37 -4.60 -4.98 -4.12
N ALA A 38 -4.82 -5.44 -5.37
CA ALA A 38 -4.02 -6.50 -5.97
C ALA A 38 -2.57 -6.06 -6.20
N MET A 39 -2.38 -4.84 -6.69
CA MET A 39 -1.04 -4.25 -6.90
C MET A 39 -0.31 -4.09 -5.56
N TYR A 40 -0.98 -3.57 -4.54
CA TYR A 40 -0.42 -3.41 -3.19
C TYR A 40 0.02 -4.75 -2.59
N GLY A 41 -0.84 -5.76 -2.67
CA GLY A 41 -0.52 -7.10 -2.18
C GLY A 41 0.60 -7.78 -2.97
N PHE A 42 0.63 -7.60 -4.29
CA PHE A 42 1.72 -8.07 -5.16
C PHE A 42 3.06 -7.47 -4.73
N LEU A 43 3.13 -6.15 -4.56
CA LEU A 43 4.35 -5.46 -4.13
C LEU A 43 4.83 -5.93 -2.75
N ASN A 44 3.93 -6.18 -1.81
CA ASN A 44 4.30 -6.73 -0.50
C ASN A 44 4.97 -8.12 -0.63
N ILE A 45 4.44 -8.96 -1.50
CA ILE A 45 5.03 -10.28 -1.78
C ILE A 45 6.39 -10.12 -2.48
N LEU A 46 6.45 -9.26 -3.50
CA LEU A 46 7.68 -8.95 -4.23
C LEU A 46 8.79 -8.48 -3.29
N PHE A 47 8.54 -7.45 -2.49
CA PHE A 47 9.53 -6.90 -1.56
C PHE A 47 9.99 -7.92 -0.52
N LYS A 48 9.09 -8.78 -0.04
CA LYS A 48 9.47 -9.88 0.84
C LYS A 48 10.51 -10.80 0.19
N PHE A 49 10.30 -11.19 -1.06
CA PHE A 49 11.25 -12.06 -1.76
C PHE A 49 12.57 -11.36 -2.10
N LEU A 50 12.53 -10.06 -2.45
CA LEU A 50 13.73 -9.27 -2.66
C LEU A 50 14.58 -9.16 -1.38
N ASP A 51 13.92 -8.95 -0.23
CA ASP A 51 14.59 -8.83 1.07
C ASP A 51 15.18 -10.19 1.54
N GLU A 52 14.45 -11.31 1.28
CA GLU A 52 14.89 -12.65 1.69
C GLU A 52 16.02 -13.22 0.82
N GLU A 53 15.91 -13.06 -0.50
CA GLU A 53 16.81 -13.75 -1.44
C GLU A 53 17.96 -12.88 -1.96
N LYS A 54 17.76 -11.56 -2.00
CA LYS A 54 18.71 -10.59 -2.58
C LYS A 54 19.17 -11.04 -3.97
N PRO A 55 18.26 -11.18 -4.95
CA PRO A 55 18.57 -11.76 -6.25
C PRO A 55 19.43 -10.83 -7.09
N ASP A 56 20.24 -11.42 -7.99
CA ASP A 56 20.99 -10.69 -9.01
C ASP A 56 20.09 -10.34 -10.20
N TYR A 57 19.07 -11.17 -10.46
CA TYR A 57 18.16 -11.04 -11.60
C TYR A 57 16.70 -11.23 -11.16
N ILE A 58 15.77 -10.52 -11.82
CA ILE A 58 14.34 -10.65 -11.56
C ILE A 58 13.51 -10.49 -12.84
N THR A 59 12.56 -11.39 -13.02
CA THR A 59 11.63 -11.36 -14.16
C THR A 59 10.22 -11.74 -13.70
N VAL A 60 9.23 -11.05 -14.26
CA VAL A 60 7.81 -11.35 -14.03
C VAL A 60 7.18 -11.76 -15.37
N ALA A 61 6.60 -12.93 -15.45
CA ALA A 61 5.88 -13.39 -16.62
C ALA A 61 4.37 -13.18 -16.49
N PHE A 62 3.72 -12.78 -17.58
CA PHE A 62 2.26 -12.62 -17.63
C PHE A 62 1.67 -13.39 -18.81
N ASP A 63 0.47 -13.93 -18.62
CA ASP A 63 -0.32 -14.48 -19.73
C ASP A 63 -0.85 -13.36 -20.62
N LEU A 64 -0.96 -13.64 -21.91
CA LEU A 64 -1.72 -12.85 -22.86
C LEU A 64 -3.16 -13.38 -23.00
N SER A 65 -4.07 -12.51 -23.39
CA SER A 65 -5.47 -12.89 -23.63
C SER A 65 -5.68 -13.73 -24.91
N ALA A 66 -4.61 -14.00 -25.67
CA ALA A 66 -4.65 -14.79 -26.89
C ALA A 66 -4.74 -16.30 -26.58
N PRO A 67 -5.41 -17.10 -27.45
CA PRO A 67 -5.45 -18.54 -27.28
C PRO A 67 -4.05 -19.16 -27.37
N THR A 68 -3.73 -20.05 -26.43
CA THR A 68 -2.46 -20.79 -26.41
C THR A 68 -2.52 -22.05 -27.26
N PHE A 69 -1.40 -22.73 -27.43
CA PHE A 69 -1.35 -24.03 -28.14
C PHE A 69 -2.24 -25.07 -27.46
N ARG A 70 -2.45 -25.00 -26.12
CA ARG A 70 -3.36 -25.87 -25.37
C ARG A 70 -4.81 -25.67 -25.76
N HIS A 71 -5.25 -24.40 -25.92
CA HIS A 71 -6.59 -24.07 -26.39
C HIS A 71 -6.83 -24.58 -27.83
N LYS A 72 -5.81 -24.55 -28.69
CA LYS A 72 -5.89 -25.06 -30.06
C LYS A 72 -5.97 -26.59 -30.11
N ALA A 73 -5.38 -27.28 -29.13
CA ALA A 73 -5.38 -28.73 -29.05
C ALA A 73 -6.65 -29.30 -28.39
N PHE A 74 -7.24 -28.56 -27.45
CA PHE A 74 -8.41 -28.99 -26.70
C PHE A 74 -9.35 -27.84 -26.40
N ASP A 75 -10.50 -27.76 -27.05
CA ASP A 75 -11.50 -26.70 -26.94
C ASP A 75 -12.03 -26.49 -25.49
N GLY A 76 -12.01 -27.58 -24.70
CA GLY A 76 -12.44 -27.54 -23.31
C GLY A 76 -11.43 -26.95 -22.33
N TYR A 77 -10.17 -26.73 -22.75
CA TYR A 77 -9.11 -26.27 -21.86
C TYR A 77 -9.45 -24.93 -21.17
N LYS A 78 -9.38 -24.90 -19.84
CA LYS A 78 -9.77 -23.76 -18.98
C LYS A 78 -11.20 -23.24 -19.18
N GLY A 79 -12.05 -23.98 -19.93
CA GLY A 79 -13.43 -23.56 -20.28
C GLY A 79 -14.38 -23.42 -19.09
N THR A 80 -14.06 -24.02 -17.95
CA THR A 80 -14.83 -23.90 -16.70
C THR A 80 -14.40 -22.75 -15.80
N ARG A 81 -13.28 -22.07 -16.13
CA ARG A 81 -12.79 -20.93 -15.34
C ARG A 81 -13.75 -19.75 -15.45
N LYS A 82 -14.09 -19.14 -14.31
CA LYS A 82 -14.85 -17.90 -14.28
C LYS A 82 -14.04 -16.76 -14.87
N PRO A 83 -14.67 -15.80 -15.57
CA PRO A 83 -13.99 -14.59 -16.02
C PRO A 83 -13.33 -13.86 -14.86
N MET A 84 -12.18 -13.24 -15.15
CA MET A 84 -11.50 -12.37 -14.20
C MET A 84 -12.40 -11.21 -13.78
N GLN A 85 -12.45 -10.89 -12.48
CA GLN A 85 -13.23 -9.77 -11.97
C GLN A 85 -12.78 -8.47 -12.64
N PRO A 86 -13.70 -7.55 -12.99
CA PRO A 86 -13.36 -6.31 -13.66
C PRO A 86 -12.30 -5.47 -12.92
N GLU A 87 -12.40 -5.44 -11.59
CA GLU A 87 -11.50 -4.70 -10.70
C GLU A 87 -10.07 -5.26 -10.72
N LEU A 88 -9.91 -6.57 -10.82
CA LEU A 88 -8.61 -7.22 -11.00
C LEU A 88 -8.08 -7.00 -12.42
N LYS A 89 -8.96 -7.14 -13.43
CA LYS A 89 -8.59 -6.95 -14.84
C LYS A 89 -8.02 -5.55 -15.10
N GLN A 90 -8.57 -4.54 -14.44
CA GLN A 90 -8.08 -3.16 -14.48
C GLN A 90 -6.66 -3.04 -13.95
N GLN A 91 -6.31 -3.78 -12.88
CA GLN A 91 -5.01 -3.67 -12.21
C GLN A 91 -3.87 -4.35 -12.97
N VAL A 92 -4.14 -5.33 -13.86
CA VAL A 92 -3.10 -6.03 -14.62
C VAL A 92 -2.21 -5.10 -15.45
N PRO A 93 -2.75 -4.23 -16.34
CA PRO A 93 -1.91 -3.31 -17.11
C PRO A 93 -1.18 -2.29 -16.24
N LEU A 94 -1.81 -1.83 -15.15
CA LEU A 94 -1.21 -0.88 -14.22
C LEU A 94 -0.03 -1.52 -13.47
N MET A 95 -0.14 -2.80 -13.09
CA MET A 95 0.96 -3.52 -12.47
C MET A 95 2.14 -3.70 -13.41
N LYS A 96 1.89 -4.02 -14.67
CA LYS A 96 2.95 -4.11 -15.69
C LYS A 96 3.67 -2.77 -15.91
N GLU A 97 2.91 -1.66 -15.94
CA GLU A 97 3.46 -0.30 -16.01
C GLU A 97 4.37 -0.02 -14.81
N LEU A 98 3.90 -0.35 -13.61
CA LEU A 98 4.66 -0.13 -12.37
C LEU A 98 5.93 -0.99 -12.31
N LEU A 99 5.86 -2.27 -12.67
CA LEU A 99 7.05 -3.15 -12.73
C LEU A 99 8.10 -2.62 -13.71
N LYS A 100 7.69 -2.15 -14.89
CA LYS A 100 8.60 -1.53 -15.87
C LYS A 100 9.22 -0.24 -15.32
N ALA A 101 8.44 0.59 -14.64
CA ALA A 101 8.96 1.80 -13.98
C ALA A 101 9.96 1.46 -12.86
N MET A 102 9.79 0.32 -12.20
CA MET A 102 10.75 -0.24 -11.22
C MET A 102 11.96 -0.92 -11.89
N ASN A 103 12.14 -0.83 -13.19
CA ASN A 103 13.19 -1.53 -13.96
C ASN A 103 13.14 -3.05 -13.79
N ILE A 104 11.96 -3.63 -13.57
CA ILE A 104 11.74 -5.08 -13.51
C ILE A 104 11.33 -5.59 -14.88
N THR A 105 12.03 -6.59 -15.37
CA THR A 105 11.75 -7.21 -16.67
C THR A 105 10.40 -7.93 -16.64
N VAL A 106 9.53 -7.56 -17.58
CA VAL A 106 8.21 -8.19 -17.80
C VAL A 106 8.22 -8.91 -19.12
N VAL A 107 7.89 -10.20 -19.11
CA VAL A 107 7.90 -11.07 -20.29
C VAL A 107 6.49 -11.62 -20.56
N GLU A 108 6.11 -11.63 -21.83
CA GLU A 108 4.85 -12.17 -22.36
C GLU A 108 5.13 -12.78 -23.72
N GLN A 109 4.51 -13.92 -24.04
CA GLN A 109 4.67 -14.57 -25.35
C GLN A 109 3.34 -15.04 -25.88
N GLU A 110 2.98 -14.60 -27.07
CA GLU A 110 1.74 -15.05 -27.73
C GLU A 110 1.79 -16.56 -28.05
N GLY A 111 0.69 -17.25 -27.75
CA GLY A 111 0.54 -18.68 -27.97
C GLY A 111 1.03 -19.56 -26.82
N TYR A 112 1.64 -19.00 -25.79
CA TYR A 112 2.14 -19.69 -24.60
C TYR A 112 1.58 -19.08 -23.32
N GLU A 113 1.66 -19.81 -22.23
CA GLU A 113 1.25 -19.37 -20.90
C GLU A 113 2.47 -18.88 -20.09
N ALA A 114 2.22 -18.10 -19.03
CA ALA A 114 3.29 -17.62 -18.15
C ALA A 114 4.14 -18.77 -17.59
N ASP A 115 3.53 -19.91 -17.26
CA ASP A 115 4.23 -21.09 -16.75
C ASP A 115 5.24 -21.66 -17.76
N ASP A 116 4.90 -21.64 -19.07
CA ASP A 116 5.81 -22.09 -20.13
C ASP A 116 7.01 -21.13 -20.27
N ILE A 117 6.76 -19.83 -20.16
CA ILE A 117 7.80 -18.80 -20.17
C ILE A 117 8.73 -18.97 -18.98
N LEU A 118 8.16 -19.12 -17.78
CA LEU A 118 8.91 -19.32 -16.54
C LEU A 118 9.73 -20.60 -16.59
N GLY A 119 9.14 -21.70 -17.10
CA GLY A 119 9.83 -22.98 -17.27
C GLY A 119 11.02 -22.89 -18.21
N THR A 120 10.87 -22.19 -19.34
CA THR A 120 11.93 -21.98 -20.32
C THR A 120 13.08 -21.17 -19.71
N ILE A 121 12.77 -20.00 -19.14
CA ILE A 121 13.79 -19.13 -18.52
C ILE A 121 14.51 -19.86 -17.37
N ALA A 122 13.75 -20.59 -16.53
CA ALA A 122 14.32 -21.31 -15.40
C ALA A 122 15.33 -22.38 -15.85
N LYS A 123 14.97 -23.20 -16.82
CA LYS A 123 15.85 -24.27 -17.32
C LYS A 123 17.08 -23.73 -18.04
N GLU A 124 16.94 -22.68 -18.84
CA GLU A 124 18.07 -22.02 -19.49
C GLU A 124 19.03 -21.38 -18.49
N SER A 125 18.50 -20.74 -17.43
CA SER A 125 19.31 -20.10 -16.40
C SER A 125 20.01 -21.11 -15.50
N ALA A 126 19.30 -22.18 -15.10
CA ALA A 126 19.89 -23.27 -14.32
C ALA A 126 21.01 -23.99 -15.09
N ALA A 127 20.87 -24.14 -16.41
CA ALA A 127 21.93 -24.70 -17.26
C ALA A 127 23.20 -23.82 -17.31
N LYS A 128 23.09 -22.51 -16.99
CA LYS A 128 24.23 -21.58 -16.83
C LYS A 128 24.79 -21.59 -15.41
N GLY A 129 24.23 -22.37 -14.47
CA GLY A 129 24.66 -22.44 -13.07
C GLY A 129 24.05 -21.35 -12.18
N ILE A 130 22.96 -20.70 -12.61
CA ILE A 130 22.23 -19.70 -11.83
C ILE A 130 21.17 -20.43 -10.97
N ASP A 131 21.11 -20.10 -9.68
CA ASP A 131 20.07 -20.62 -8.79
C ASP A 131 18.74 -19.88 -9.01
N VAL A 132 17.69 -20.60 -9.35
CA VAL A 132 16.39 -20.04 -9.74
C VAL A 132 15.33 -20.28 -8.68
N SER A 133 14.60 -19.22 -8.32
CA SER A 133 13.41 -19.29 -7.47
C SER A 133 12.17 -18.93 -8.29
N ILE A 134 11.26 -19.89 -8.52
CA ILE A 134 9.97 -19.61 -9.18
C ILE A 134 8.91 -19.37 -8.12
N VAL A 135 8.31 -18.17 -8.14
CA VAL A 135 7.28 -17.73 -7.21
C VAL A 135 5.91 -17.79 -7.90
N SER A 136 5.06 -18.70 -7.50
CA SER A 136 3.69 -18.85 -8.00
C SER A 136 2.79 -19.50 -6.96
N GLY A 137 1.49 -19.33 -7.08
CA GLY A 137 0.49 -20.11 -6.34
C GLY A 137 0.16 -21.45 -7.00
N ASP A 138 0.63 -21.69 -8.22
CA ASP A 138 0.32 -22.88 -8.99
C ASP A 138 1.27 -24.04 -8.65
N ARG A 139 0.68 -25.18 -8.35
CA ARG A 139 1.45 -26.41 -8.04
C ARG A 139 1.93 -27.16 -9.28
N ASP A 140 1.45 -26.80 -10.46
CA ASP A 140 1.89 -27.44 -11.68
C ASP A 140 3.37 -27.15 -11.98
N LEU A 141 3.85 -26.00 -11.50
CA LEU A 141 5.26 -25.63 -11.55
C LEU A 141 6.19 -26.57 -10.75
N LEU A 142 5.67 -27.42 -9.85
CA LEU A 142 6.46 -28.42 -9.12
C LEU A 142 7.18 -29.40 -10.05
N GLN A 143 6.69 -29.59 -11.28
CA GLN A 143 7.35 -30.37 -12.31
C GLN A 143 8.70 -29.82 -12.77
N LEU A 144 8.95 -28.53 -12.51
CA LEU A 144 10.18 -27.84 -12.91
C LEU A 144 11.30 -27.91 -11.87
N ALA A 145 10.97 -28.31 -10.62
CA ALA A 145 11.94 -28.35 -9.53
C ALA A 145 13.15 -29.25 -9.88
N ASP A 146 14.38 -28.73 -9.65
CA ASP A 146 15.63 -29.47 -9.78
C ASP A 146 16.69 -28.94 -8.80
N GLU A 147 17.96 -29.35 -8.97
CA GLU A 147 19.04 -28.95 -8.05
C GLU A 147 19.26 -27.44 -7.99
N HIS A 148 18.99 -26.71 -9.09
CA HIS A 148 19.12 -25.27 -9.21
C HIS A 148 17.78 -24.54 -9.30
N ILE A 149 16.64 -25.23 -9.31
CA ILE A 149 15.32 -24.62 -9.42
C ILE A 149 14.47 -25.02 -8.22
N LYS A 150 14.12 -24.07 -7.38
CA LYS A 150 13.13 -24.23 -6.30
C LYS A 150 11.83 -23.52 -6.63
N ILE A 151 10.71 -24.11 -6.20
CA ILE A 151 9.37 -23.52 -6.35
C ILE A 151 8.94 -22.96 -5.02
N ARG A 152 8.57 -21.68 -4.99
CA ARG A 152 8.15 -20.96 -3.80
C ARG A 152 6.66 -20.62 -3.88
N ILE A 153 5.86 -21.23 -3.00
CA ILE A 153 4.41 -21.05 -2.98
C ILE A 153 4.03 -20.20 -1.76
N PRO A 154 3.64 -18.92 -1.97
CA PRO A 154 3.15 -18.09 -0.87
C PRO A 154 1.80 -18.62 -0.38
N LYS A 155 1.59 -18.68 0.94
CA LYS A 155 0.32 -19.03 1.60
C LYS A 155 -0.03 -17.99 2.63
N THR A 156 -1.30 -17.60 2.68
CA THR A 156 -1.77 -16.67 3.72
C THR A 156 -2.48 -17.46 4.80
N LYS A 157 -1.93 -17.40 6.03
CA LYS A 157 -2.57 -17.94 7.22
C LYS A 157 -2.77 -16.80 8.22
N LYS A 158 -4.02 -16.56 8.65
CA LYS A 158 -4.36 -15.53 9.67
C LYS A 158 -3.77 -14.16 9.37
N GLY A 159 -3.77 -13.72 8.10
CA GLY A 159 -3.25 -12.42 7.67
C GLY A 159 -1.72 -12.35 7.49
N VAL A 160 -0.98 -13.42 7.78
CA VAL A 160 0.47 -13.51 7.57
C VAL A 160 0.75 -14.33 6.31
N THR A 161 1.64 -13.84 5.43
CA THR A 161 2.12 -14.58 4.27
C THR A 161 3.29 -15.46 4.68
N GLU A 162 3.03 -16.77 4.77
CA GLU A 162 4.05 -17.83 4.87
C GLU A 162 4.44 -18.28 3.46
N VAL A 163 5.64 -18.81 3.28
CA VAL A 163 6.13 -19.34 2.00
C VAL A 163 6.51 -20.81 2.21
N GLU A 164 6.03 -21.66 1.33
CA GLU A 164 6.48 -23.06 1.26
C GLU A 164 7.47 -23.19 0.11
N ASP A 165 8.66 -23.68 0.41
CA ASP A 165 9.71 -23.95 -0.57
C ASP A 165 9.69 -25.43 -0.94
N TYR A 166 9.75 -25.71 -2.25
CA TYR A 166 9.74 -27.06 -2.80
C TYR A 166 10.98 -27.30 -3.64
N TYR A 167 11.82 -28.22 -3.16
CA TYR A 167 12.92 -28.83 -3.88
C TYR A 167 12.50 -30.20 -4.43
N PRO A 168 13.28 -30.86 -5.26
CA PRO A 168 12.96 -32.22 -5.76
C PRO A 168 12.62 -33.22 -4.64
N SER A 169 13.35 -33.15 -3.53
CA SER A 169 13.08 -33.99 -2.35
C SER A 169 11.71 -33.75 -1.71
N ASP A 170 11.23 -32.50 -1.73
CA ASP A 170 9.95 -32.13 -1.15
C ASP A 170 8.79 -32.60 -2.03
N VAL A 171 8.96 -32.52 -3.36
CA VAL A 171 8.02 -33.09 -4.33
C VAL A 171 7.92 -34.59 -4.13
N PHE A 172 9.07 -35.28 -3.99
CA PHE A 172 9.11 -36.70 -3.74
C PHE A 172 8.46 -37.10 -2.41
N ASN A 173 8.73 -36.33 -1.34
CA ASN A 173 8.12 -36.59 -0.02
C ASN A 173 6.60 -36.41 -0.06
N LEU A 174 6.09 -35.45 -0.85
CA LEU A 174 4.67 -35.12 -0.91
C LEU A 174 3.88 -36.06 -1.79
N TYR A 175 4.43 -36.44 -2.96
CA TYR A 175 3.72 -37.20 -3.99
C TYR A 175 4.29 -38.63 -4.20
N GLY A 176 5.48 -38.93 -3.69
CA GLY A 176 6.17 -40.20 -3.85
C GLY A 176 6.72 -40.42 -5.27
N VAL A 177 6.88 -39.34 -6.05
CA VAL A 177 7.38 -39.33 -7.43
C VAL A 177 8.35 -38.18 -7.61
N THR A 178 9.22 -38.23 -8.60
CA THR A 178 10.12 -37.12 -8.96
C THR A 178 9.34 -35.97 -9.61
N PRO A 179 9.90 -34.74 -9.69
CA PRO A 179 9.29 -33.65 -10.42
C PRO A 179 8.90 -33.97 -11.86
N HIS A 180 9.74 -34.70 -12.57
CA HIS A 180 9.44 -35.13 -13.93
C HIS A 180 8.29 -36.16 -14.00
N GLU A 181 8.27 -37.14 -13.11
CA GLU A 181 7.18 -38.11 -13.00
C GLU A 181 5.85 -37.48 -12.57
N PHE A 182 5.90 -36.28 -11.93
CA PHE A 182 4.71 -35.57 -11.52
C PHE A 182 3.82 -35.12 -12.69
N ILE A 183 4.39 -34.92 -13.89
CA ILE A 183 3.64 -34.66 -15.13
C ILE A 183 2.67 -35.82 -15.41
N ASP A 184 3.18 -37.05 -15.31
CA ASP A 184 2.41 -38.27 -15.57
C ASP A 184 1.34 -38.52 -14.48
N VAL A 185 1.62 -38.15 -13.23
CA VAL A 185 0.62 -38.14 -12.16
C VAL A 185 -0.53 -37.17 -12.49
N LYS A 186 -0.22 -35.96 -12.95
CA LYS A 186 -1.21 -34.96 -13.37
C LYS A 186 -2.01 -35.47 -14.58
N ALA A 187 -1.37 -36.10 -15.55
CA ALA A 187 -2.03 -36.66 -16.71
C ALA A 187 -3.05 -37.74 -16.35
N LEU A 188 -2.73 -38.62 -15.37
CA LEU A 188 -3.65 -39.65 -14.88
C LEU A 188 -4.80 -39.08 -14.05
N MET A 189 -4.54 -38.19 -13.11
CA MET A 189 -5.57 -37.69 -12.23
C MET A 189 -6.44 -36.59 -12.86
N GLY A 190 -5.94 -35.94 -13.91
CA GLY A 190 -6.55 -34.75 -14.48
C GLY A 190 -6.44 -33.53 -13.60
N ASP A 191 -7.00 -32.42 -14.06
CA ASP A 191 -7.15 -31.19 -13.31
C ASP A 191 -8.51 -30.52 -13.55
N THR A 192 -9.31 -30.43 -12.49
CA THR A 192 -10.65 -29.81 -12.59
C THR A 192 -10.60 -28.31 -12.75
N SER A 193 -9.53 -27.64 -12.29
CA SER A 193 -9.37 -26.18 -12.42
C SER A 193 -9.10 -25.78 -13.85
N ASP A 194 -8.37 -26.60 -14.60
CA ASP A 194 -8.01 -26.40 -16.00
C ASP A 194 -8.86 -27.21 -16.98
N ASN A 195 -9.84 -27.94 -16.42
CA ASN A 195 -10.70 -28.84 -17.18
C ASN A 195 -9.91 -29.92 -17.97
N ILE A 196 -8.83 -30.41 -17.37
CA ILE A 196 -8.04 -31.55 -17.91
C ILE A 196 -8.69 -32.82 -17.43
N PRO A 197 -9.14 -33.70 -18.34
CA PRO A 197 -10.05 -34.81 -17.97
C PRO A 197 -9.39 -35.93 -17.17
N GLY A 198 -8.11 -36.27 -17.42
CA GLY A 198 -7.44 -37.41 -16.80
C GLY A 198 -8.09 -38.75 -17.09
N ALA A 199 -7.81 -39.77 -16.28
CA ALA A 199 -8.47 -41.06 -16.31
C ALA A 199 -9.65 -41.09 -15.33
N PRO A 200 -10.88 -41.40 -15.74
CA PRO A 200 -12.06 -41.38 -14.87
C PRO A 200 -11.89 -42.25 -13.62
N GLY A 201 -12.11 -41.63 -12.42
CA GLY A 201 -12.01 -42.35 -11.15
C GLY A 201 -10.59 -42.59 -10.62
N ILE A 202 -9.57 -42.04 -11.26
CA ILE A 202 -8.19 -42.03 -10.77
C ILE A 202 -7.90 -40.71 -10.08
N GLY A 203 -7.79 -40.75 -8.77
CA GLY A 203 -7.39 -39.58 -7.96
C GLY A 203 -5.89 -39.55 -7.65
N PRO A 204 -5.41 -38.50 -6.96
CA PRO A 204 -3.97 -38.27 -6.71
C PRO A 204 -3.24 -39.47 -6.12
N LYS A 205 -3.81 -40.10 -5.09
CA LYS A 205 -3.19 -41.26 -4.42
C LYS A 205 -2.98 -42.45 -5.35
N THR A 206 -3.97 -42.76 -6.23
CA THR A 206 -3.88 -43.86 -7.16
C THR A 206 -2.93 -43.54 -8.29
N ALA A 207 -2.98 -42.34 -8.85
CA ALA A 207 -2.07 -41.86 -9.87
C ALA A 207 -0.60 -41.89 -9.39
N SER A 208 -0.31 -41.35 -8.22
CA SER A 208 1.03 -41.38 -7.63
C SER A 208 1.53 -42.82 -7.37
N ALA A 209 0.64 -43.70 -6.89
CA ALA A 209 1.03 -45.10 -6.65
C ALA A 209 1.40 -45.83 -7.95
N ILE A 210 0.64 -45.61 -9.04
CA ILE A 210 0.89 -46.20 -10.36
C ILE A 210 2.21 -45.66 -10.93
N ILE A 211 2.39 -44.33 -10.96
CA ILE A 211 3.60 -43.73 -11.54
C ILE A 211 4.84 -44.11 -10.73
N ARG A 212 4.75 -44.20 -9.42
CA ARG A 212 5.86 -44.66 -8.57
C ARG A 212 6.26 -46.12 -8.89
N GLU A 213 5.31 -46.98 -9.29
CA GLU A 213 5.58 -48.39 -9.63
C GLU A 213 6.13 -48.54 -11.05
N TYR A 214 5.60 -47.75 -12.00
CA TYR A 214 5.92 -47.88 -13.42
C TYR A 214 6.83 -46.76 -13.97
N HIS A 215 7.10 -45.72 -13.21
CA HIS A 215 7.98 -44.57 -13.51
C HIS A 215 7.56 -43.68 -14.69
N SER A 216 6.71 -44.13 -15.60
CA SER A 216 6.20 -43.34 -16.71
C SER A 216 4.87 -43.86 -17.23
N LEU A 217 4.08 -42.99 -17.87
CA LEU A 217 2.85 -43.39 -18.57
C LEU A 217 3.12 -44.36 -19.71
N ASP A 218 4.22 -44.19 -20.41
CA ASP A 218 4.56 -45.08 -21.52
C ASP A 218 4.76 -46.51 -20.99
N ASN A 219 5.48 -46.67 -19.88
CA ASN A 219 5.65 -47.97 -19.22
C ASN A 219 4.33 -48.51 -18.63
N VAL A 220 3.45 -47.62 -18.11
CA VAL A 220 2.09 -48.02 -17.70
C VAL A 220 1.31 -48.62 -18.87
N PHE A 221 1.39 -48.03 -20.07
CA PHE A 221 0.69 -48.48 -21.26
C PHE A 221 1.24 -49.84 -21.78
N GLU A 222 2.55 -50.08 -21.63
CA GLU A 222 3.16 -51.36 -21.99
C GLU A 222 2.76 -52.51 -21.04
N HIS A 223 2.49 -52.18 -19.75
CA HIS A 223 2.19 -53.15 -18.70
C HIS A 223 0.73 -53.16 -18.24
N LEU A 224 -0.22 -52.75 -19.10
CA LEU A 224 -1.66 -52.67 -18.76
C LEU A 224 -2.21 -53.99 -18.18
N CYS A 225 -1.69 -55.14 -18.63
CA CYS A 225 -2.16 -56.44 -18.16
C CYS A 225 -1.88 -56.69 -16.68
N GLU A 226 -0.83 -56.09 -16.13
CA GLU A 226 -0.34 -56.28 -14.77
C GLU A 226 -0.86 -55.21 -13.78
N LEU A 227 -1.51 -54.17 -14.32
CA LEU A 227 -1.90 -52.98 -13.57
C LEU A 227 -2.92 -53.29 -12.46
N LYS A 228 -2.68 -52.76 -11.29
CA LYS A 228 -3.57 -52.82 -10.11
C LYS A 228 -3.92 -51.41 -9.64
N PRO A 229 -5.13 -51.20 -9.09
CA PRO A 229 -6.25 -52.12 -8.93
C PRO A 229 -7.01 -52.34 -10.27
N PRO A 230 -7.84 -53.39 -10.39
CA PRO A 230 -8.55 -53.71 -11.65
C PRO A 230 -9.38 -52.53 -12.21
N LYS A 231 -9.98 -51.72 -11.35
CA LYS A 231 -10.73 -50.53 -11.78
C LYS A 231 -9.82 -49.47 -12.47
N ALA A 232 -8.61 -49.27 -11.97
CA ALA A 232 -7.65 -48.35 -12.59
C ALA A 232 -7.18 -48.91 -13.95
N LYS A 233 -6.90 -50.20 -14.03
CA LYS A 233 -6.59 -50.89 -15.29
C LYS A 233 -7.65 -50.63 -16.34
N THR A 234 -8.93 -50.91 -16.03
CA THR A 234 -10.04 -50.70 -16.97
C THR A 234 -10.11 -49.24 -17.40
N SER A 235 -10.10 -48.31 -16.44
CA SER A 235 -10.17 -46.87 -16.72
C SER A 235 -9.03 -46.41 -17.62
N ILE A 236 -7.79 -46.78 -17.33
CA ILE A 236 -6.63 -46.39 -18.14
C ILE A 236 -6.72 -47.03 -19.55
N THR A 237 -7.06 -48.31 -19.64
CA THR A 237 -7.16 -48.99 -20.93
C THR A 237 -8.20 -48.38 -21.86
N GLU A 238 -9.34 -47.97 -21.31
CA GLU A 238 -10.45 -47.37 -22.07
C GLU A 238 -10.19 -45.91 -22.44
N ASN A 239 -9.24 -45.24 -21.79
CA ASN A 239 -9.04 -43.78 -21.93
C ASN A 239 -7.60 -43.39 -22.33
N ILE A 240 -6.84 -44.25 -22.99
CA ILE A 240 -5.43 -44.02 -23.35
C ILE A 240 -5.24 -42.68 -24.08
N GLU A 241 -6.03 -42.41 -25.13
CA GLU A 241 -5.90 -41.19 -25.92
C GLU A 241 -6.26 -39.92 -25.11
N GLN A 242 -7.23 -40.03 -24.22
CA GLN A 242 -7.59 -38.93 -23.28
C GLN A 242 -6.45 -38.67 -22.30
N ILE A 243 -5.79 -39.70 -21.79
CA ILE A 243 -4.64 -39.58 -20.87
C ILE A 243 -3.44 -38.94 -21.59
N LYS A 244 -3.17 -39.36 -22.84
CA LYS A 244 -2.13 -38.72 -23.66
C LYS A 244 -2.40 -37.23 -23.89
N MET A 245 -3.67 -36.88 -24.18
CA MET A 245 -4.07 -35.48 -24.29
C MET A 245 -3.90 -34.74 -22.95
N SER A 246 -4.29 -35.38 -21.83
CA SER A 246 -4.10 -34.80 -20.50
C SER A 246 -2.62 -34.57 -20.16
N ARG A 247 -1.72 -35.48 -20.55
CA ARG A 247 -0.26 -35.33 -20.44
C ARG A 247 0.21 -34.09 -21.21
N PHE A 248 -0.18 -34.01 -22.49
CA PHE A 248 0.16 -32.88 -23.35
C PHE A 248 -0.31 -31.52 -22.77
N LEU A 249 -1.51 -31.48 -22.16
CA LEU A 249 -2.05 -30.27 -21.54
C LEU A 249 -1.38 -29.92 -20.21
N SER A 250 -0.93 -30.90 -19.43
CA SER A 250 -0.30 -30.71 -18.11
C SER A 250 1.19 -30.44 -18.19
N GLU A 251 1.85 -30.76 -19.30
CA GLU A 251 3.28 -30.53 -19.48
C GLU A 251 3.58 -29.07 -19.73
N ILE A 252 4.45 -28.47 -18.89
CA ILE A 252 4.98 -27.12 -19.09
C ILE A 252 6.07 -27.16 -20.16
N LYS A 253 5.97 -26.32 -21.18
CA LYS A 253 6.97 -26.18 -22.22
C LYS A 253 8.18 -25.41 -21.71
N ILE A 254 9.37 -25.93 -22.03
CA ILE A 254 10.66 -25.39 -21.60
C ILE A 254 11.53 -24.93 -22.79
N ASP A 255 10.89 -24.77 -23.96
CA ASP A 255 11.51 -24.43 -25.24
C ASP A 255 10.72 -23.31 -25.96
N VAL A 256 10.09 -22.42 -25.22
CA VAL A 256 9.32 -21.30 -25.76
C VAL A 256 10.23 -20.36 -26.55
N PRO A 257 9.87 -19.95 -27.78
CA PRO A 257 10.69 -19.05 -28.61
C PRO A 257 10.56 -17.61 -28.09
N ILE A 258 11.26 -17.30 -27.01
CA ILE A 258 11.33 -15.95 -26.41
C ILE A 258 12.67 -15.29 -26.72
N ASP A 259 12.63 -13.98 -26.96
CA ASP A 259 13.84 -13.16 -27.02
C ASP A 259 14.16 -12.63 -25.61
N TYR A 260 14.82 -13.48 -24.81
CA TYR A 260 15.14 -13.18 -23.43
C TYR A 260 16.61 -13.48 -23.14
N LYS A 261 17.24 -12.58 -22.43
CA LYS A 261 18.58 -12.77 -21.87
C LYS A 261 18.55 -12.44 -20.39
N VAL A 262 19.07 -13.32 -19.57
CA VAL A 262 19.05 -13.13 -18.11
C VAL A 262 19.78 -11.84 -17.70
N GLU A 263 20.80 -11.45 -18.44
CA GLU A 263 21.60 -10.24 -18.20
C GLU A 263 20.76 -8.95 -18.31
N ASP A 264 19.67 -8.97 -19.12
CA ASP A 264 18.74 -7.85 -19.30
C ASP A 264 17.72 -7.74 -18.15
N SER A 265 17.70 -8.72 -17.23
CA SER A 265 16.80 -8.74 -16.07
C SER A 265 17.52 -8.48 -14.74
N LYS A 266 18.68 -7.80 -14.79
CA LYS A 266 19.48 -7.50 -13.61
C LYS A 266 18.68 -6.72 -12.57
N ALA A 267 18.66 -7.24 -11.35
CA ALA A 267 18.06 -6.57 -10.21
C ALA A 267 18.86 -5.31 -9.85
N GLY A 268 18.18 -4.21 -9.57
CA GLY A 268 18.90 -2.97 -9.29
C GLY A 268 18.00 -1.84 -8.83
N ASP A 269 17.90 -0.80 -9.63
CA ASP A 269 17.25 0.47 -9.30
C ASP A 269 15.71 0.37 -9.34
N PHE A 270 15.14 -0.31 -8.35
CA PHE A 270 13.68 -0.44 -8.20
C PHE A 270 13.00 0.85 -7.78
N PHE A 271 13.73 1.68 -7.03
CA PHE A 271 13.23 2.89 -6.40
C PHE A 271 13.82 4.12 -7.09
N ASN A 272 13.34 4.40 -8.31
CA ASN A 272 13.73 5.51 -9.16
C ASN A 272 12.58 6.53 -9.31
N GLU A 273 12.82 7.67 -9.97
CA GLU A 273 11.86 8.75 -10.13
C GLU A 273 10.55 8.29 -10.81
N ASN A 274 10.63 7.44 -11.84
CA ASN A 274 9.46 6.94 -12.54
C ASN A 274 8.57 6.06 -11.64
N SER A 275 9.20 5.16 -10.88
CA SER A 275 8.46 4.32 -9.92
C SER A 275 7.88 5.16 -8.78
N TYR A 276 8.60 6.18 -8.29
CA TYR A 276 8.12 7.09 -7.25
C TYR A 276 6.81 7.78 -7.63
N GLU A 277 6.72 8.33 -8.84
CA GLU A 277 5.50 8.98 -9.32
C GLU A 277 4.30 8.02 -9.42
N LEU A 278 4.53 6.77 -9.83
CA LEU A 278 3.47 5.76 -9.84
C LEU A 278 3.04 5.31 -8.43
N PHE A 279 3.99 5.17 -7.49
CA PHE A 279 3.66 4.86 -6.09
C PHE A 279 2.80 5.96 -5.46
N LYS A 280 3.06 7.23 -5.81
CA LYS A 280 2.21 8.38 -5.42
C LYS A 280 0.83 8.29 -6.05
N LYS A 281 0.77 8.12 -7.37
CA LYS A 281 -0.47 8.02 -8.16
C LYS A 281 -1.40 6.93 -7.62
N TYR A 282 -0.85 5.78 -7.21
CA TYR A 282 -1.61 4.67 -6.68
C TYR A 282 -1.80 4.72 -5.15
N ASN A 283 -1.36 5.80 -4.50
CA ASN A 283 -1.50 6.05 -3.05
C ASN A 283 -0.86 4.97 -2.16
N PHE A 284 0.32 4.46 -2.55
CA PHE A 284 1.07 3.44 -1.79
C PHE A 284 1.93 4.07 -0.68
N LYS A 285 1.29 4.81 0.25
CA LYS A 285 1.95 5.63 1.28
C LYS A 285 3.02 4.88 2.08
N ASN A 286 2.72 3.66 2.55
CA ASN A 286 3.67 2.87 3.34
C ASN A 286 4.89 2.40 2.55
N MET A 287 4.76 2.29 1.23
CA MET A 287 5.85 1.86 0.35
C MET A 287 6.72 3.03 -0.10
N LEU A 288 6.20 4.26 -0.08
CA LEU A 288 6.98 5.48 -0.37
C LEU A 288 8.18 5.63 0.59
N LYS A 289 8.10 5.08 1.81
CA LYS A 289 9.23 5.03 2.75
C LYS A 289 10.45 4.27 2.23
N LYS A 290 10.28 3.35 1.27
CA LYS A 290 11.40 2.62 0.65
C LYS A 290 12.27 3.52 -0.25
N PHE A 291 11.76 4.69 -0.62
CA PHE A 291 12.51 5.71 -1.37
C PHE A 291 13.34 6.64 -0.49
N GLU A 292 13.17 6.62 0.84
CA GLU A 292 13.88 7.52 1.79
C GLU A 292 15.41 7.40 1.75
N ASN A 293 15.92 6.26 1.29
CA ASN A 293 17.37 6.02 1.14
C ASN A 293 17.86 6.27 -0.29
N THR A 294 17.04 6.83 -1.17
CA THR A 294 17.41 7.15 -2.55
C THR A 294 17.59 8.66 -2.71
N ASP A 295 18.40 9.08 -3.69
CA ASP A 295 18.61 10.50 -3.99
C ASP A 295 17.34 11.19 -4.57
N ILE A 296 16.23 10.45 -4.71
CA ILE A 296 14.96 10.88 -5.32
C ILE A 296 14.07 11.61 -4.31
N ILE A 297 14.06 11.15 -3.07
CA ILE A 297 13.49 11.95 -1.99
C ILE A 297 14.57 12.98 -1.66
N ALA A 298 14.27 14.24 -1.98
CA ALA A 298 15.17 15.34 -1.67
C ALA A 298 15.75 15.15 -0.26
N LYS A 299 17.10 15.19 -0.17
CA LYS A 299 17.81 15.52 1.07
C LYS A 299 16.96 16.52 1.83
N ASP A 300 17.01 16.47 3.15
CA ASP A 300 16.29 17.38 4.07
C ASP A 300 15.72 18.61 3.35
N PRO A 301 14.41 18.89 3.42
CA PRO A 301 13.80 19.95 2.63
C PRO A 301 14.70 21.19 2.66
N GLU A 302 15.04 21.74 1.50
CA GLU A 302 15.96 22.91 1.40
C GLU A 302 15.59 24.03 2.38
N CYS A 303 14.33 24.08 2.81
CA CYS A 303 13.86 25.04 3.80
C CYS A 303 14.44 24.86 5.20
N TYR A 304 15.04 23.71 5.55
CA TYR A 304 15.59 23.49 6.90
C TYR A 304 16.71 24.46 7.26
N GLU A 305 17.49 24.90 6.30
CA GLU A 305 18.56 25.87 6.52
C GLU A 305 18.02 27.26 6.95
N TYR A 306 16.74 27.53 6.69
CA TYR A 306 16.08 28.79 7.02
C TYR A 306 15.27 28.73 8.31
N PHE A 307 15.22 27.59 9.00
CA PHE A 307 14.52 27.47 10.28
C PHE A 307 15.29 28.17 11.38
N LYS A 308 14.64 29.14 12.02
CA LYS A 308 15.23 29.96 13.08
C LYS A 308 14.39 29.92 14.34
N LYS A 309 14.98 29.42 15.43
CA LYS A 309 14.41 29.61 16.76
C LYS A 309 14.74 31.03 17.22
N ILE A 310 13.72 31.81 17.60
CA ILE A 310 13.86 33.14 18.19
C ILE A 310 13.15 33.16 19.54
N SER A 311 13.85 33.71 20.56
CA SER A 311 13.33 33.84 21.92
C SER A 311 13.71 35.20 22.52
N ASP A 312 14.55 35.98 21.82
CA ASP A 312 14.82 37.36 22.20
C ASP A 312 13.59 38.22 21.92
N PHE A 313 13.17 39.02 22.91
CA PHE A 313 11.95 39.81 22.85
C PHE A 313 11.94 40.80 21.67
N ALA A 314 13.06 41.46 21.40
CA ALA A 314 13.14 42.44 20.31
C ALA A 314 13.12 41.76 18.92
N GLU A 315 13.72 40.59 18.79
CA GLU A 315 13.63 39.80 17.56
C GLU A 315 12.20 39.32 17.32
N VAL A 316 11.52 38.82 18.36
CA VAL A 316 10.12 38.37 18.27
C VAL A 316 9.20 39.54 17.87
N GLU A 317 9.35 40.71 18.48
CA GLU A 317 8.62 41.95 18.10
C GLU A 317 8.84 42.30 16.62
N ASN A 318 10.08 42.23 16.15
CA ASN A 318 10.39 42.50 14.74
C ASN A 318 9.70 41.50 13.77
N VAL A 319 9.65 40.21 14.11
CA VAL A 319 8.96 39.21 13.29
C VAL A 319 7.45 39.46 13.27
N PHE A 320 6.82 39.74 14.38
CA PHE A 320 5.39 40.07 14.42
C PHE A 320 5.05 41.36 13.67
N ASN A 321 5.88 42.39 13.75
CA ASN A 321 5.69 43.62 12.99
C ASN A 321 5.77 43.35 11.47
N LYS A 322 6.75 42.58 11.02
CA LYS A 322 6.82 42.12 9.62
C LYS A 322 5.59 41.28 9.22
N ALA A 323 5.16 40.38 10.10
CA ALA A 323 3.96 39.57 9.85
C ALA A 323 2.70 40.41 9.68
N MET A 324 2.55 41.47 10.50
CA MET A 324 1.44 42.44 10.37
C MET A 324 1.51 43.21 9.05
N ASP A 325 2.69 43.69 8.66
CA ASP A 325 2.88 44.42 7.40
C ASP A 325 2.51 43.54 6.20
N ILE A 326 2.94 42.26 6.19
CA ILE A 326 2.63 41.29 5.12
C ILE A 326 1.14 40.93 5.12
N ALA A 327 0.58 40.58 6.28
CA ALA A 327 -0.82 40.17 6.42
C ALA A 327 -1.81 41.32 6.13
N GLY A 328 -1.42 42.55 6.35
CA GLY A 328 -2.19 43.75 5.98
C GLY A 328 -2.11 44.12 4.50
N GLY A 329 -1.21 43.51 3.74
CA GLY A 329 -1.01 43.69 2.31
C GLY A 329 -1.75 42.71 1.44
N ILE A 330 -1.07 42.26 0.39
CA ILE A 330 -1.59 41.27 -0.58
C ILE A 330 -0.87 39.92 -0.49
N GLU A 331 0.27 39.84 0.17
CA GLU A 331 1.08 38.67 0.35
C GLU A 331 0.55 37.80 1.51
N LYS A 332 0.95 36.56 1.57
CA LYS A 332 0.52 35.62 2.60
C LYS A 332 1.63 35.33 3.60
N ILE A 333 1.22 34.93 4.79
CA ILE A 333 2.07 34.30 5.80
C ILE A 333 1.56 32.91 6.10
N GLY A 334 2.47 32.01 6.51
CA GLY A 334 2.11 30.70 7.05
C GLY A 334 2.12 30.72 8.56
N LEU A 335 1.11 30.13 9.19
CA LEU A 335 0.97 30.12 10.64
C LEU A 335 0.71 28.68 11.13
N SER A 336 1.50 28.22 12.09
CA SER A 336 1.32 26.94 12.81
C SER A 336 1.24 27.22 14.31
N ILE A 337 0.17 26.78 14.95
CA ILE A 337 -0.02 26.86 16.38
C ILE A 337 0.38 25.55 17.03
N VAL A 338 1.35 25.61 17.94
CA VAL A 338 1.85 24.43 18.68
C VAL A 338 1.29 24.49 20.09
N ARG A 339 0.33 23.60 20.38
CA ARG A 339 -0.36 23.54 21.67
C ARG A 339 -0.82 22.13 22.05
N GLU A 340 -1.06 21.91 23.31
CA GLU A 340 -1.95 20.87 23.86
C GLU A 340 -3.15 21.57 24.54
N SER A 341 -3.09 21.79 25.86
CA SER A 341 -4.06 22.62 26.60
C SER A 341 -3.73 24.11 26.54
N GLU A 342 -2.46 24.44 26.48
CA GLU A 342 -1.92 25.80 26.50
C GLU A 342 -1.04 26.03 25.27
N LEU A 343 -0.90 27.29 24.86
CA LEU A 343 -0.03 27.66 23.75
C LEU A 343 1.44 27.47 24.18
N THR A 344 2.14 26.65 23.43
CA THR A 344 3.53 26.27 23.73
C THR A 344 4.52 26.97 22.82
N ALA A 345 4.18 27.13 21.55
CA ALA A 345 5.01 27.83 20.56
C ALA A 345 4.19 28.21 19.33
N VAL A 346 4.78 29.04 18.48
CA VAL A 346 4.23 29.46 17.19
C VAL A 346 5.28 29.22 16.10
N GLY A 347 4.87 28.61 14.98
CA GLY A 347 5.62 28.59 13.74
C GLY A 347 5.11 29.66 12.79
N ILE A 348 5.97 30.55 12.29
CA ILE A 348 5.61 31.61 11.35
C ILE A 348 6.53 31.59 10.15
N THR A 349 5.94 31.52 8.95
CA THR A 349 6.63 31.62 7.66
C THR A 349 6.25 32.94 7.01
N LEU A 350 7.23 33.79 6.75
CA LEU A 350 7.06 35.08 6.09
C LEU A 350 7.47 35.05 4.62
N SER A 351 8.42 34.18 4.28
CA SER A 351 8.92 33.94 2.92
C SER A 351 9.59 32.57 2.84
N ASP A 352 10.10 32.19 1.67
CA ASP A 352 10.85 30.93 1.49
C ASP A 352 12.12 30.84 2.34
N THR A 353 12.65 31.96 2.83
CA THR A 353 13.91 32.05 3.60
C THR A 353 13.72 32.64 5.01
N GLU A 354 12.51 33.06 5.38
CA GLU A 354 12.19 33.61 6.68
C GLU A 354 11.15 32.74 7.39
N ILE A 355 11.62 31.71 8.10
CA ILE A 355 10.80 30.69 8.76
C ILE A 355 11.21 30.64 10.25
N TYR A 356 10.28 30.94 11.13
CA TYR A 356 10.57 31.18 12.54
C TYR A 356 9.79 30.21 13.45
N TYR A 357 10.45 29.74 14.48
CA TYR A 357 9.87 29.07 15.64
C TYR A 357 9.99 29.97 16.85
N ILE A 358 8.88 30.32 17.47
CA ILE A 358 8.79 31.21 18.61
C ILE A 358 8.21 30.47 19.80
N PRO A 359 9.04 29.99 20.76
CA PRO A 359 8.55 29.32 21.96
C PRO A 359 8.01 30.30 23.00
N VAL A 360 7.07 29.82 23.81
CA VAL A 360 6.73 30.49 25.10
C VAL A 360 7.93 30.33 26.01
N SER A 361 8.64 31.42 26.28
CA SER A 361 9.82 31.42 27.16
C SER A 361 10.17 32.82 27.67
N GLY A 362 10.58 32.92 28.92
CA GLY A 362 11.01 34.19 29.52
C GLY A 362 9.95 35.30 29.44
N PHE A 363 10.25 36.39 28.74
CA PHE A 363 9.31 37.49 28.54
C PHE A 363 8.30 37.24 27.42
N VAL A 364 8.54 36.27 26.57
CA VAL A 364 7.60 35.83 25.54
C VAL A 364 6.62 34.86 26.19
N THR A 365 5.62 35.40 26.87
CA THR A 365 4.59 34.64 27.58
C THR A 365 3.49 34.16 26.62
N GLU A 366 2.67 33.24 27.07
CA GLU A 366 1.48 32.79 26.31
C GLU A 366 0.54 33.96 25.99
N SER A 367 0.24 34.81 26.98
CA SER A 367 -0.60 35.99 26.78
C SER A 367 0.00 36.95 25.77
N TYR A 368 1.31 37.20 25.83
CA TYR A 368 1.99 38.05 24.88
C TYR A 368 1.89 37.52 23.45
N LEU A 369 2.13 36.22 23.24
CA LEU A 369 1.99 35.58 21.92
C LEU A 369 0.54 35.67 21.41
N ALA A 370 -0.45 35.43 22.28
CA ALA A 370 -1.86 35.53 21.92
C ALA A 370 -2.23 36.98 21.49
N ASP A 371 -1.74 37.98 22.22
CA ASP A 371 -1.97 39.38 21.89
C ASP A 371 -1.33 39.76 20.54
N ARG A 372 -0.06 39.34 20.30
CA ARG A 372 0.63 39.59 19.01
C ARG A 372 -0.01 38.86 17.83
N LEU A 373 -0.46 37.64 18.04
CA LEU A 373 -1.22 36.90 17.03
C LEU A 373 -2.55 37.59 16.71
N SER A 374 -3.25 38.13 17.73
CA SER A 374 -4.48 38.91 17.55
C SER A 374 -4.23 40.18 16.73
N ASP A 375 -3.11 40.89 16.97
CA ASP A 375 -2.71 42.06 16.18
C ASP A 375 -2.51 41.68 14.70
N VAL A 376 -1.78 40.58 14.40
CA VAL A 376 -1.59 40.11 13.02
C VAL A 376 -2.91 39.74 12.34
N VAL A 377 -3.80 39.06 13.07
CA VAL A 377 -5.12 38.68 12.54
C VAL A 377 -6.01 39.88 12.29
N SER A 378 -5.92 40.91 13.14
CA SER A 378 -6.75 42.11 13.04
C SER A 378 -6.51 42.92 11.76
N VAL A 379 -5.30 42.89 11.21
CA VAL A 379 -4.94 43.60 9.97
C VAL A 379 -5.17 42.76 8.72
N ALA A 380 -5.34 41.45 8.85
CA ALA A 380 -5.53 40.54 7.74
C ALA A 380 -6.99 40.59 7.23
N SER A 381 -7.20 40.86 5.95
CA SER A 381 -8.53 41.03 5.37
C SER A 381 -8.78 40.26 4.07
N ASN A 382 -7.74 39.69 3.48
CA ASN A 382 -7.77 39.05 2.17
C ASN A 382 -7.34 37.57 2.21
N ARG A 383 -7.63 36.85 3.30
CA ARG A 383 -7.18 35.47 3.53
C ARG A 383 -5.65 35.35 3.44
N ASN A 384 -4.96 36.26 4.06
CA ASN A 384 -3.51 36.39 4.01
C ASN A 384 -2.79 35.48 5.02
N ILE A 385 -3.51 34.82 5.93
CA ILE A 385 -2.95 33.92 6.94
C ILE A 385 -3.30 32.50 6.53
N ALA A 386 -2.32 31.77 5.99
CA ALA A 386 -2.45 30.35 5.66
C ALA A 386 -2.18 29.49 6.90
N SER A 387 -3.14 28.65 7.27
CA SER A 387 -3.04 27.75 8.42
C SER A 387 -3.90 26.51 8.19
N ALA A 388 -3.98 25.62 9.15
CA ALA A 388 -4.87 24.46 9.10
C ALA A 388 -5.56 24.25 10.45
N ASN A 389 -6.76 23.64 10.40
CA ASN A 389 -7.56 23.32 11.58
C ASN A 389 -7.79 24.55 12.49
N ILE A 390 -8.13 25.66 11.88
CA ILE A 390 -8.24 26.98 12.56
C ILE A 390 -9.21 26.91 13.74
N LYS A 391 -10.28 26.13 13.63
CA LYS A 391 -11.24 25.95 14.72
C LYS A 391 -10.59 25.53 16.05
N ASP A 392 -9.52 24.75 16.00
CA ASP A 392 -8.90 24.15 17.18
C ASP A 392 -8.12 25.15 18.05
N TYR A 393 -7.91 26.39 17.55
CA TYR A 393 -7.17 27.44 18.27
C TYR A 393 -7.81 28.82 18.19
N LEU A 394 -9.07 28.96 17.75
CA LEU A 394 -9.80 30.22 17.75
C LEU A 394 -9.96 30.80 19.18
N ASP A 395 -9.93 29.96 20.21
CA ASP A 395 -9.98 30.38 21.61
C ASP A 395 -8.79 31.27 22.05
N ILE A 396 -7.66 31.20 21.35
CA ILE A 396 -6.51 32.09 21.56
C ILE A 396 -6.91 33.54 21.34
N PHE A 397 -7.83 33.81 20.43
CA PHE A 397 -8.32 35.16 20.05
C PHE A 397 -9.58 35.58 20.81
N GLU A 398 -10.08 34.78 21.76
CA GLU A 398 -11.36 35.05 22.45
C GLU A 398 -11.30 36.17 23.47
N LYS A 399 -10.10 36.58 23.91
CA LYS A 399 -9.94 37.57 24.98
C LYS A 399 -10.57 38.94 24.65
N ASP A 400 -10.82 39.23 23.38
CA ASP A 400 -11.29 40.53 22.89
C ASP A 400 -12.69 40.46 22.23
N LYS A 401 -13.61 39.67 22.79
CA LYS A 401 -15.01 39.65 22.30
C LYS A 401 -15.68 41.01 22.55
N ILE A 402 -16.00 41.73 21.47
CA ILE A 402 -16.92 42.89 21.54
C ILE A 402 -18.33 42.36 21.26
N ASN A 403 -19.25 42.51 22.25
CA ASN A 403 -20.64 42.08 22.16
C ASN A 403 -20.85 40.59 21.85
N GLY A 404 -19.92 39.71 22.23
CA GLY A 404 -20.03 38.29 22.01
C GLY A 404 -19.53 37.77 20.64
N TYR A 405 -19.05 38.67 19.77
CA TYR A 405 -18.45 38.30 18.49
C TYR A 405 -16.93 38.33 18.58
N PRO A 406 -16.22 37.34 18.04
CA PRO A 406 -14.76 37.37 17.97
C PRO A 406 -14.31 38.58 17.12
N LEU A 407 -13.22 39.24 17.52
CA LEU A 407 -12.57 40.32 16.73
C LEU A 407 -11.92 39.77 15.45
N VAL A 408 -11.81 38.47 15.36
CA VAL A 408 -11.20 37.78 14.23
C VAL A 408 -12.11 37.84 13.01
N SER A 409 -11.64 38.48 11.96
CA SER A 409 -12.34 38.48 10.67
C SER A 409 -12.33 37.08 10.06
N GLU A 410 -13.49 36.58 9.68
CA GLU A 410 -13.63 35.35 8.89
C GLU A 410 -12.79 35.37 7.59
N LYS A 411 -12.40 36.58 7.15
CA LYS A 411 -11.59 36.82 5.95
C LYS A 411 -10.08 36.88 6.22
N ALA A 412 -9.64 36.74 7.48
CA ALA A 412 -8.21 36.74 7.79
C ALA A 412 -7.50 35.47 7.33
N PHE A 413 -8.14 34.33 7.50
CA PHE A 413 -7.55 33.01 7.29
C PHE A 413 -7.94 32.34 5.99
N ILE A 414 -7.02 31.48 5.51
CA ILE A 414 -7.30 30.36 4.63
C ILE A 414 -6.98 29.07 5.40
N ASP A 415 -7.98 28.22 5.63
CA ASP A 415 -7.78 26.88 6.20
C ASP A 415 -7.42 25.90 5.08
N THR A 416 -6.14 25.55 5.00
CA THR A 416 -5.61 24.67 3.96
C THR A 416 -6.10 23.24 4.09
N ALA A 417 -6.45 22.78 5.30
CA ALA A 417 -7.00 21.45 5.52
C ALA A 417 -8.44 21.35 4.97
N ILE A 418 -9.29 22.36 5.24
CA ILE A 418 -10.66 22.40 4.69
C ILE A 418 -10.63 22.58 3.17
N ALA A 419 -9.75 23.44 2.67
CA ALA A 419 -9.58 23.64 1.24
C ALA A 419 -9.17 22.34 0.51
N ALA A 420 -8.22 21.60 1.08
CA ALA A 420 -7.81 20.30 0.55
C ALA A 420 -8.90 19.22 0.71
N TYR A 421 -9.68 19.25 1.79
CA TYR A 421 -10.83 18.36 1.97
C TYR A 421 -11.88 18.53 0.87
N LEU A 422 -12.19 19.75 0.47
CA LEU A 422 -13.13 20.00 -0.63
C LEU A 422 -12.65 19.42 -1.95
N LEU A 423 -11.36 19.50 -2.24
CA LEU A 423 -10.78 18.94 -3.46
C LEU A 423 -10.72 17.40 -3.43
N HIS A 424 -10.38 16.82 -2.29
CA HIS A 424 -10.14 15.39 -2.14
C HIS A 424 -10.76 14.82 -0.86
N PRO A 425 -12.10 14.72 -0.76
CA PRO A 425 -12.81 14.35 0.47
C PRO A 425 -12.56 12.92 0.94
N SER A 426 -11.97 12.06 0.12
CA SER A 426 -11.61 10.68 0.45
C SER A 426 -10.23 10.52 1.10
N ASN A 427 -9.45 11.59 1.25
CA ASN A 427 -8.15 11.49 1.89
C ASN A 427 -8.29 11.20 3.39
N GLU A 428 -7.37 10.37 3.92
CA GLU A 428 -7.37 10.01 5.35
C GLU A 428 -6.90 11.14 6.27
N SER A 429 -6.12 12.08 5.74
CA SER A 429 -5.52 13.19 6.49
C SER A 429 -5.30 14.42 5.61
N TYR A 430 -5.35 15.60 6.23
CA TYR A 430 -5.09 16.90 5.63
C TYR A 430 -4.04 17.68 6.45
N ASP A 431 -3.11 16.97 7.06
CA ASP A 431 -1.96 17.55 7.77
C ASP A 431 -0.91 18.10 6.80
N TYR A 432 0.09 18.82 7.35
CA TYR A 432 1.14 19.46 6.55
C TYR A 432 1.93 18.47 5.69
N GLU A 433 2.08 17.22 6.14
CA GLU A 433 2.74 16.14 5.41
C GLU A 433 1.93 15.78 4.16
N SER A 434 0.62 15.54 4.34
CA SER A 434 -0.30 15.23 3.25
C SER A 434 -0.40 16.38 2.25
N LEU A 435 -0.51 17.62 2.74
CA LEU A 435 -0.53 18.83 1.90
C LEU A 435 0.78 18.98 1.11
N GLY A 436 1.93 18.80 1.76
CA GLY A 436 3.24 18.87 1.10
C GLY A 436 3.38 17.85 -0.03
N ARG A 437 2.96 16.61 0.23
CA ARG A 437 3.00 15.53 -0.75
C ARG A 437 2.09 15.80 -1.94
N GLU A 438 0.87 16.24 -1.69
CA GLU A 438 -0.17 16.38 -2.70
C GLU A 438 0.05 17.62 -3.58
N PHE A 439 0.26 18.77 -2.97
CA PHE A 439 0.30 20.05 -3.68
C PHE A 439 1.71 20.54 -4.02
N LEU A 440 2.74 20.08 -3.30
CA LEU A 440 4.12 20.52 -3.51
C LEU A 440 5.02 19.45 -4.12
N SER A 441 4.59 18.20 -4.16
CA SER A 441 5.42 17.04 -4.51
C SER A 441 6.63 16.87 -3.57
N LEU A 442 6.47 17.27 -2.31
CA LEU A 442 7.49 17.19 -1.27
C LEU A 442 7.06 16.19 -0.19
N THR A 443 7.99 15.37 0.26
CA THR A 443 7.75 14.47 1.40
C THR A 443 8.34 15.10 2.65
N TYR A 444 7.48 15.43 3.60
CA TYR A 444 7.88 15.92 4.92
C TYR A 444 7.78 14.78 5.94
N PRO A 445 8.67 14.73 6.95
CA PRO A 445 8.52 13.79 8.05
C PRO A 445 7.23 14.08 8.80
N SER A 446 6.49 13.03 9.15
CA SER A 446 5.25 13.14 9.91
C SER A 446 5.50 13.63 11.34
N LYS A 447 4.46 14.15 11.99
CA LYS A 447 4.52 14.49 13.42
C LYS A 447 4.98 13.27 14.25
N THR A 448 4.53 12.07 13.90
CA THR A 448 4.90 10.83 14.60
C THR A 448 6.36 10.43 14.36
N GLU A 449 6.91 10.69 13.18
CA GLU A 449 8.34 10.46 12.90
C GLU A 449 9.22 11.45 13.65
N LEU A 450 8.81 12.70 13.76
CA LEU A 450 9.55 13.73 14.50
C LEU A 450 9.46 13.55 16.01
N LEU A 451 8.25 13.36 16.54
CA LEU A 451 8.00 13.42 17.98
C LEU A 451 7.71 12.05 18.61
N GLY A 452 7.56 10.98 17.82
CA GLY A 452 7.21 9.67 18.33
C GLY A 452 5.86 9.67 19.06
N LYS A 453 5.88 9.20 20.29
CA LYS A 453 4.73 9.20 21.22
C LYS A 453 4.80 10.33 22.25
N LEU A 454 5.72 11.28 22.09
CA LEU A 454 5.85 12.40 23.00
C LEU A 454 4.67 13.36 22.84
N SER A 455 4.16 13.83 23.97
CA SER A 455 3.25 14.99 23.98
C SER A 455 4.03 16.28 23.65
N ILE A 456 3.34 17.32 23.18
CA ILE A 456 3.98 18.61 22.85
C ILE A 456 4.75 19.15 24.07
N ASN A 457 4.14 19.11 25.25
CA ASN A 457 4.76 19.61 26.49
C ASN A 457 6.04 18.84 26.86
N LYS A 458 6.13 17.54 26.56
CA LYS A 458 7.37 16.78 26.75
C LYS A 458 8.38 17.06 25.66
N ALA A 459 7.94 17.20 24.41
CA ALA A 459 8.81 17.46 23.28
C ALA A 459 9.61 18.77 23.43
N VAL A 460 9.07 19.80 24.09
CA VAL A 460 9.79 21.05 24.41
C VAL A 460 11.11 20.76 25.14
N ASN A 461 11.14 19.77 26.04
CA ASN A 461 12.31 19.48 26.86
C ASN A 461 13.15 18.32 26.35
N GLU A 462 12.52 17.35 25.67
CA GLU A 462 13.15 16.08 25.30
C GLU A 462 13.51 15.99 23.81
N ALA A 463 12.85 16.78 22.94
CA ALA A 463 12.98 16.73 21.49
C ALA A 463 12.74 18.10 20.82
N GLU A 464 13.33 19.17 21.38
CA GLU A 464 13.07 20.55 20.92
C GLU A 464 13.40 20.75 19.44
N ASP A 465 14.52 20.21 18.95
CA ASP A 465 14.91 20.33 17.53
C ASP A 465 13.86 19.73 16.59
N ASN A 466 13.26 18.61 16.98
CA ASN A 466 12.19 17.99 16.22
C ASN A 466 10.86 18.78 16.32
N LEU A 467 10.62 19.43 17.47
CA LEU A 467 9.47 20.31 17.64
C LEU A 467 9.61 21.57 16.77
N ILE A 468 10.80 22.13 16.66
CA ILE A 468 11.13 23.22 15.74
C ILE A 468 10.84 22.79 14.30
N LYS A 469 11.34 21.63 13.89
CA LYS A 469 11.06 21.09 12.55
C LYS A 469 9.57 20.94 12.31
N TYR A 470 8.84 20.33 13.25
CA TYR A 470 7.39 20.18 13.15
C TYR A 470 6.65 21.51 12.95
N ALA A 471 6.93 22.52 13.78
CA ALA A 471 6.27 23.83 13.72
C ALA A 471 6.61 24.59 12.44
N CYS A 472 7.90 24.63 12.06
CA CYS A 472 8.37 25.33 10.87
C CYS A 472 7.89 24.64 9.57
N LEU A 473 7.96 23.31 9.48
CA LEU A 473 7.43 22.57 8.33
C LEU A 473 5.92 22.80 8.17
N SER A 474 5.17 22.77 9.27
CA SER A 474 3.73 23.03 9.23
C SER A 474 3.41 24.41 8.67
N SER A 475 4.02 25.47 9.23
CA SER A 475 3.80 26.84 8.76
C SER A 475 4.25 27.04 7.31
N TYR A 476 5.38 26.45 6.93
CA TYR A 476 5.91 26.51 5.56
C TYR A 476 5.01 25.78 4.55
N ALA A 477 4.55 24.57 4.88
CA ALA A 477 3.63 23.83 4.03
C ALA A 477 2.33 24.61 3.80
N TYR A 478 1.72 25.18 4.84
CA TYR A 478 0.52 25.98 4.70
C TYR A 478 0.76 27.20 3.81
N TYR A 479 1.88 27.91 4.03
CA TYR A 479 2.31 29.05 3.21
C TYR A 479 2.41 28.68 1.73
N LYS A 480 3.13 27.61 1.41
CA LYS A 480 3.40 27.18 0.02
C LYS A 480 2.17 26.59 -0.68
N CYS A 481 1.30 25.88 0.05
CA CYS A 481 0.13 25.23 -0.52
C CYS A 481 -1.02 26.21 -0.79
N ALA A 482 -1.14 27.29 -0.02
CA ALA A 482 -2.31 28.17 -0.02
C ALA A 482 -2.70 28.68 -1.42
N ASP A 483 -1.74 29.13 -2.24
CA ASP A 483 -2.03 29.63 -3.58
C ASP A 483 -2.42 28.52 -4.53
N LYS A 484 -1.69 27.40 -4.53
CA LYS A 484 -1.97 26.24 -5.38
C LYS A 484 -3.35 25.66 -5.11
N ILE A 485 -3.71 25.48 -3.84
CA ILE A 485 -5.03 24.98 -3.43
C ILE A 485 -6.12 25.98 -3.85
N THR A 486 -5.89 27.28 -3.67
CA THR A 486 -6.84 28.31 -4.08
C THR A 486 -7.08 28.32 -5.59
N GLU A 487 -6.02 28.18 -6.40
CA GLU A 487 -6.11 28.07 -7.86
C GLU A 487 -6.88 26.81 -8.29
N GLN A 488 -6.63 25.68 -7.63
CA GLN A 488 -7.34 24.44 -7.92
C GLN A 488 -8.82 24.52 -7.52
N LEU A 489 -9.16 25.07 -6.36
CA LEU A 489 -10.57 25.33 -5.97
C LEU A 489 -11.31 26.20 -7.01
N LYS A 490 -10.63 27.20 -7.56
CA LYS A 490 -11.19 28.05 -8.62
C LYS A 490 -11.40 27.28 -9.92
N SER A 491 -10.42 26.46 -10.33
CA SER A 491 -10.50 25.67 -11.57
C SER A 491 -11.60 24.60 -11.50
N GLU A 492 -11.88 24.06 -10.32
CA GLU A 492 -12.93 23.06 -10.06
C GLU A 492 -14.27 23.67 -9.66
N ASN A 493 -14.42 25.01 -9.69
CA ASN A 493 -15.62 25.75 -9.30
C ASN A 493 -16.06 25.51 -7.83
N MET A 494 -15.11 25.21 -6.96
CA MET A 494 -15.34 24.97 -5.52
C MET A 494 -15.01 26.19 -4.64
N TYR A 495 -14.39 27.23 -5.21
CA TYR A 495 -13.92 28.38 -4.43
C TYR A 495 -15.07 29.16 -3.77
N GLU A 496 -16.21 29.31 -4.43
CA GLU A 496 -17.38 30.00 -3.86
C GLU A 496 -17.94 29.22 -2.65
N LEU A 497 -18.02 27.89 -2.74
CA LEU A 497 -18.41 27.03 -1.62
C LEU A 497 -17.44 27.19 -0.45
N PHE A 498 -16.13 27.13 -0.71
CA PHE A 498 -15.10 27.33 0.30
C PHE A 498 -15.22 28.69 0.98
N GLU A 499 -15.37 29.77 0.20
CA GLU A 499 -15.35 31.14 0.71
C GLU A 499 -16.61 31.52 1.47
N THR A 500 -17.80 31.11 0.96
CA THR A 500 -19.08 31.61 1.46
C THR A 500 -19.76 30.67 2.45
N ILE A 501 -19.37 29.39 2.51
CA ILE A 501 -19.98 28.40 3.38
C ILE A 501 -18.94 27.81 4.33
N GLU A 502 -17.89 27.14 3.82
CA GLU A 502 -17.00 26.33 4.66
C GLU A 502 -16.17 27.18 5.63
N MET A 503 -15.59 28.27 5.15
CA MET A 503 -14.81 29.16 6.02
C MET A 503 -15.65 29.86 7.09
N PRO A 504 -16.83 30.46 6.81
CA PRO A 504 -17.73 30.98 7.84
C PRO A 504 -18.22 29.92 8.82
N LEU A 505 -18.46 28.68 8.35
CA LEU A 505 -18.94 27.58 9.17
C LEU A 505 -17.96 27.23 10.32
N ILE A 506 -16.65 27.42 10.13
CA ILE A 506 -15.63 27.23 11.19
C ILE A 506 -16.03 28.00 12.46
N PHE A 507 -16.38 29.28 12.31
CA PHE A 507 -16.71 30.17 13.42
C PHE A 507 -18.03 29.78 14.06
N VAL A 508 -19.02 29.41 13.26
CA VAL A 508 -20.32 28.93 13.78
C VAL A 508 -20.14 27.65 14.59
N LEU A 509 -19.37 26.68 14.07
CA LEU A 509 -19.09 25.42 14.78
C LEU A 509 -18.27 25.66 16.06
N PHE A 510 -17.34 26.62 16.02
CA PHE A 510 -16.58 26.98 17.19
C PHE A 510 -17.50 27.57 18.27
N ASP A 511 -18.37 28.54 17.94
CA ASP A 511 -19.33 29.13 18.88
C ASP A 511 -20.28 28.06 19.47
N MET A 512 -20.79 27.14 18.63
CA MET A 512 -21.60 26.03 19.12
C MET A 512 -20.84 25.13 20.10
N GLN A 513 -19.56 24.87 19.83
CA GLN A 513 -18.69 24.09 20.72
C GLN A 513 -18.44 24.81 22.06
N GLN A 514 -18.20 26.13 22.04
CA GLN A 514 -18.03 26.92 23.25
C GLN A 514 -19.33 27.00 24.08
N GLN A 515 -20.47 27.14 23.43
CA GLN A 515 -21.78 27.12 24.08
C GLN A 515 -22.06 25.77 24.73
N GLY A 516 -21.67 24.68 24.08
CA GLY A 516 -21.94 23.33 24.52
C GLY A 516 -23.43 22.96 24.50
N ILE A 517 -23.73 21.78 25.00
CA ILE A 517 -25.11 21.28 25.17
C ILE A 517 -25.32 20.77 26.60
N SER A 518 -26.50 20.99 27.14
CA SER A 518 -26.88 20.41 28.44
C SER A 518 -27.14 18.91 28.30
N VAL A 519 -26.54 18.11 29.17
CA VAL A 519 -26.70 16.65 29.21
C VAL A 519 -27.31 16.25 30.56
N ASP A 520 -28.45 15.51 30.52
CA ASP A 520 -29.01 14.90 31.72
C ASP A 520 -28.22 13.64 32.08
N LYS A 521 -27.24 13.84 32.99
CA LYS A 521 -26.38 12.76 33.49
C LYS A 521 -27.17 11.61 34.11
N LYS A 522 -28.30 11.92 34.79
CA LYS A 522 -29.12 10.89 35.45
C LYS A 522 -29.82 10.01 34.39
N ALA A 523 -30.41 10.62 33.38
CA ALA A 523 -31.05 9.90 32.28
C ALA A 523 -30.05 8.97 31.55
N LEU A 524 -28.83 9.47 31.28
CA LEU A 524 -27.77 8.65 30.68
C LEU A 524 -27.35 7.46 31.54
N VAL A 525 -27.17 7.66 32.85
CA VAL A 525 -26.82 6.59 33.78
C VAL A 525 -27.95 5.55 33.87
N ASP A 526 -29.19 5.97 33.92
CA ASP A 526 -30.34 5.06 34.00
C ASP A 526 -30.51 4.28 32.67
N TYR A 527 -30.30 4.92 31.55
CA TYR A 527 -30.30 4.26 30.24
C TYR A 527 -29.14 3.27 30.08
N SER A 528 -27.94 3.66 30.55
CA SER A 528 -26.76 2.77 30.56
C SER A 528 -27.01 1.49 31.37
N LYS A 529 -27.69 1.58 32.51
CA LYS A 529 -28.08 0.38 33.28
C LYS A 529 -29.03 -0.54 32.53
N VAL A 530 -30.04 0.06 31.84
CA VAL A 530 -30.99 -0.70 31.01
C VAL A 530 -30.25 -1.41 29.86
N LEU A 531 -29.35 -0.72 29.18
CA LEU A 531 -28.54 -1.30 28.12
C LEU A 531 -27.60 -2.40 28.64
N GLY A 532 -26.91 -2.16 29.76
CA GLY A 532 -26.02 -3.14 30.40
C GLY A 532 -26.75 -4.44 30.75
N THR A 533 -27.98 -4.33 31.29
CA THR A 533 -28.81 -5.52 31.57
C THR A 533 -29.16 -6.28 30.29
N LYS A 534 -29.51 -5.57 29.20
CA LYS A 534 -29.81 -6.22 27.91
C LYS A 534 -28.58 -6.89 27.32
N ILE A 535 -27.42 -6.23 27.38
CA ILE A 535 -26.15 -6.78 26.89
C ILE A 535 -25.83 -8.09 27.61
N LEU A 536 -25.90 -8.12 28.93
CA LEU A 536 -25.64 -9.35 29.73
C LEU A 536 -26.58 -10.50 29.35
N VAL A 537 -27.85 -10.23 29.06
CA VAL A 537 -28.78 -11.26 28.60
C VAL A 537 -28.38 -11.78 27.21
N LEU A 538 -28.08 -10.87 26.28
CA LEU A 538 -27.68 -11.25 24.92
C LEU A 538 -26.33 -12.00 24.88
N GLU A 539 -25.35 -11.57 25.68
CA GLU A 539 -24.06 -12.27 25.81
C GLU A 539 -24.29 -13.71 26.29
N LYS A 540 -25.15 -13.90 27.29
CA LYS A 540 -25.50 -15.24 27.79
C LYS A 540 -26.17 -16.09 26.72
N GLU A 541 -27.15 -15.55 25.97
CA GLU A 541 -27.82 -16.25 24.88
C GLU A 541 -26.82 -16.63 23.75
N ILE A 542 -25.85 -15.74 23.43
CA ILE A 542 -24.80 -16.02 22.44
C ILE A 542 -23.91 -17.16 22.91
N TYR A 543 -23.43 -17.15 24.15
CA TYR A 543 -22.59 -18.21 24.70
C TYR A 543 -23.33 -19.54 24.79
N GLU A 544 -24.61 -19.53 25.18
CA GLU A 544 -25.47 -20.74 25.21
C GLU A 544 -25.66 -21.30 23.79
N ALA A 545 -25.85 -20.43 22.78
CA ALA A 545 -26.01 -20.85 21.40
C ALA A 545 -24.70 -21.36 20.77
N ALA A 546 -23.57 -20.78 21.17
CA ALA A 546 -22.24 -21.19 20.69
C ALA A 546 -21.71 -22.46 21.41
N GLY A 547 -22.21 -22.74 22.62
CA GLY A 547 -21.75 -23.84 23.44
C GLY A 547 -20.42 -23.58 24.17
N GLU A 548 -19.83 -22.38 24.02
CA GLU A 548 -18.59 -21.95 24.68
C GLU A 548 -18.53 -20.43 24.87
N GLU A 549 -17.71 -19.97 25.81
CA GLU A 549 -17.41 -18.54 25.97
C GLU A 549 -16.25 -18.14 25.07
N PHE A 550 -16.41 -17.03 24.33
CA PHE A 550 -15.41 -16.48 23.43
C PHE A 550 -15.45 -14.94 23.44
N ASN A 551 -14.45 -14.28 22.86
CA ASN A 551 -14.43 -12.83 22.76
C ASN A 551 -15.41 -12.33 21.68
N ILE A 552 -16.60 -11.88 22.11
CA ILE A 552 -17.66 -11.36 21.21
C ILE A 552 -17.19 -10.13 20.42
N ASN A 553 -16.22 -9.37 20.94
CA ASN A 553 -15.70 -8.15 20.27
C ASN A 553 -14.54 -8.43 19.30
N SER A 554 -14.19 -9.67 19.08
CA SER A 554 -13.10 -10.05 18.18
C SER A 554 -13.65 -10.61 16.87
#